data_d963a1cf26ce1657c156a68e3b35e2b4
#
_entry.id   d963a1cf26ce1657c156a68e3b35e2b4
#
_cell.length_a   1.000
_cell.length_b   1.000
_cell.length_c   1.000
_cell.angle_alpha   90.00
_cell.angle_beta   90.00
_cell.angle_gamma   90.00
#
_symmetry.space_group_name_H-M   'P 1'
#
loop_
_entity.id
_entity.type
_entity.pdbx_description
1 polymer ?
#
loop_
_entity_poly.entity_id
_entity_poly.type
_entity_poly.pdbx_seq_one_letter_code
_entity_poly.pdbx_strand_id
1 'polypeptide(L)'
;GCHRGDEFDIDPNTRNNGIINVAGSATEIDLTNFRAPTLRDLVNPDGSLNGPMMHDGSLATLIDVINHYDEVPNNAANTELDNRLKAGPNTQNLNLTNNEKLALEAFLKTLTGVDVYTNEKWSNPFDENGNITLTGSVLSTEKNLFGKNVSVYPNPVKDFLNVKLEKGNYSLFIYNTIGKQVFKNTVEDMETFNISNLSKGIYHLKIVDLETSKNFSKKFIKQ
;
A
#
# COMPACT_ATOMS: atom_id res chain seq x y z
N GLY A 1 -5.12 -25.15 0.54
CA GLY A 1 -5.88 -24.64 -0.60
C GLY A 1 -5.01 -23.86 -1.57
N CYS A 2 -5.55 -23.52 -2.74
CA CYS A 2 -4.87 -22.69 -3.74
C CYS A 2 -4.90 -21.18 -3.36
N HIS A 3 -5.86 -20.78 -2.53
CA HIS A 3 -5.91 -19.44 -1.91
C HIS A 3 -5.48 -19.61 -0.45
N ARG A 4 -4.46 -18.86 -0.03
CA ARG A 4 -3.76 -19.10 1.24
C ARG A 4 -4.17 -18.14 2.34
N GLY A 5 -4.02 -18.66 3.58
CA GLY A 5 -4.18 -17.91 4.81
C GLY A 5 -5.62 -17.52 5.13
N ASP A 6 -5.78 -16.92 6.28
CA ASP A 6 -7.07 -16.44 6.79
C ASP A 6 -7.64 -15.27 5.97
N GLU A 7 -6.77 -14.68 5.12
CA GLU A 7 -7.06 -13.51 4.29
C GLU A 7 -7.50 -13.88 2.86
N PHE A 8 -7.57 -15.15 2.49
CA PHE A 8 -7.86 -15.65 1.13
C PHE A 8 -6.96 -15.02 0.06
N ASP A 9 -5.68 -14.84 0.42
CA ASP A 9 -4.70 -14.10 -0.36
C ASP A 9 -4.10 -14.96 -1.49
N ILE A 10 -3.23 -14.33 -2.30
CA ILE A 10 -2.58 -14.97 -3.44
C ILE A 10 -1.65 -16.12 -2.99
N ASP A 11 -1.72 -17.27 -3.67
CA ASP A 11 -0.73 -18.34 -3.49
C ASP A 11 0.59 -17.95 -4.19
N PRO A 12 1.74 -18.03 -3.51
CA PRO A 12 3.03 -17.79 -4.14
C PRO A 12 3.39 -18.84 -5.21
N ASN A 13 2.77 -20.03 -5.16
CA ASN A 13 3.02 -21.11 -6.12
C ASN A 13 2.08 -21.01 -7.32
N THR A 14 2.58 -21.39 -8.49
CA THR A 14 1.79 -21.54 -9.70
C THR A 14 1.13 -22.93 -9.76
N ARG A 15 -0.04 -23.02 -10.41
CA ARG A 15 -0.84 -24.25 -10.48
C ARG A 15 -1.64 -24.29 -11.76
N ASN A 16 -1.87 -25.50 -12.28
CA ASN A 16 -2.83 -25.73 -13.34
C ASN A 16 -4.20 -26.04 -12.69
N ASN A 17 -5.18 -25.23 -13.02
CA ASN A 17 -6.54 -25.30 -12.43
C ASN A 17 -7.56 -26.11 -13.25
N GLY A 18 -7.11 -26.77 -14.32
CA GLY A 18 -7.97 -27.56 -15.21
C GLY A 18 -8.50 -26.80 -16.42
N ILE A 19 -8.37 -25.49 -16.48
CA ILE A 19 -8.64 -24.70 -17.69
C ILE A 19 -7.39 -24.74 -18.56
N ILE A 20 -7.49 -25.32 -19.76
CA ILE A 20 -6.40 -25.49 -20.68
C ILE A 20 -6.70 -24.99 -22.09
N ASN A 21 -7.84 -24.33 -22.27
CA ASN A 21 -8.23 -23.78 -23.55
C ASN A 21 -7.44 -22.49 -23.83
N VAL A 22 -7.07 -22.29 -25.08
CA VAL A 22 -6.52 -21.02 -25.55
C VAL A 22 -7.66 -20.18 -26.13
N ALA A 23 -7.81 -18.96 -25.65
CA ALA A 23 -8.85 -18.04 -26.12
C ALA A 23 -8.74 -17.84 -27.65
N GLY A 24 -9.84 -18.08 -28.36
CA GLY A 24 -9.89 -17.94 -29.84
C GLY A 24 -9.37 -19.14 -30.63
N SER A 25 -8.90 -20.21 -29.98
CA SER A 25 -8.45 -21.45 -30.65
C SER A 25 -9.31 -22.64 -30.21
N ALA A 26 -9.70 -23.48 -31.19
CA ALA A 26 -10.43 -24.70 -30.90
C ALA A 26 -9.51 -25.93 -30.72
N THR A 27 -8.23 -25.81 -30.97
CA THR A 27 -7.29 -26.94 -31.01
C THR A 27 -6.04 -26.76 -30.17
N GLU A 28 -5.68 -25.51 -29.85
CA GLU A 28 -4.52 -25.22 -28.99
C GLU A 28 -4.87 -25.42 -27.53
N ILE A 29 -3.89 -25.92 -26.78
CA ILE A 29 -3.99 -26.12 -25.35
C ILE A 29 -2.86 -25.36 -24.62
N ASP A 30 -3.17 -24.79 -23.48
CA ASP A 30 -2.23 -24.14 -22.58
C ASP A 30 -2.14 -24.94 -21.27
N LEU A 31 -0.99 -25.56 -21.03
CA LEU A 31 -0.69 -26.30 -19.81
C LEU A 31 0.06 -25.46 -18.78
N THR A 32 0.18 -24.15 -19.00
CA THR A 32 0.89 -23.25 -18.11
C THR A 32 0.25 -23.24 -16.70
N ASN A 33 1.12 -23.14 -15.71
CA ASN A 33 0.71 -23.01 -14.33
C ASN A 33 0.56 -21.52 -13.96
N PHE A 34 -0.58 -21.14 -13.43
CA PHE A 34 -0.89 -19.76 -13.02
C PHE A 34 -0.97 -19.64 -11.51
N ARG A 35 -0.75 -18.43 -10.98
CA ARG A 35 -1.02 -18.15 -9.59
C ARG A 35 -2.52 -17.99 -9.39
N ALA A 36 -3.04 -18.61 -8.32
CA ALA A 36 -4.38 -18.31 -7.86
C ALA A 36 -4.40 -16.88 -7.25
N PRO A 37 -5.20 -15.95 -7.78
CA PRO A 37 -5.32 -14.60 -7.22
C PRO A 37 -6.06 -14.63 -5.88
N THR A 38 -6.12 -13.47 -5.20
CA THR A 38 -6.97 -13.31 -4.02
C THR A 38 -8.44 -13.57 -4.36
N LEU A 39 -9.22 -14.06 -3.38
CA LEU A 39 -10.67 -14.15 -3.51
C LEU A 39 -11.40 -12.86 -3.10
N ARG A 40 -10.66 -11.81 -2.73
CA ARG A 40 -11.25 -10.53 -2.40
C ARG A 40 -11.60 -9.77 -3.66
N ASP A 41 -12.65 -8.98 -3.58
CA ASP A 41 -13.12 -8.11 -4.67
C ASP A 41 -13.41 -8.84 -6.00
N LEU A 42 -13.95 -10.05 -5.93
CA LEU A 42 -14.46 -10.78 -7.10
C LEU A 42 -15.67 -10.09 -7.73
N VAL A 43 -16.39 -9.31 -6.94
CA VAL A 43 -17.53 -8.50 -7.38
C VAL A 43 -17.35 -7.05 -6.93
N ASN A 44 -17.94 -6.13 -7.68
CA ASN A 44 -18.06 -4.73 -7.31
C ASN A 44 -19.12 -4.54 -6.21
N PRO A 45 -19.18 -3.38 -5.52
CA PRO A 45 -20.19 -3.12 -4.49
C PRO A 45 -21.65 -3.19 -4.98
N ASP A 46 -21.90 -3.02 -6.27
CA ASP A 46 -23.21 -3.17 -6.90
C ASP A 46 -23.57 -4.63 -7.22
N GLY A 47 -22.66 -5.57 -6.94
CA GLY A 47 -22.82 -7.00 -7.18
C GLY A 47 -22.44 -7.45 -8.60
N SER A 48 -22.04 -6.55 -9.50
CA SER A 48 -21.48 -6.92 -10.81
C SER A 48 -20.11 -7.56 -10.66
N LEU A 49 -19.71 -8.43 -11.59
CA LEU A 49 -18.39 -9.04 -11.57
C LEU A 49 -17.29 -8.01 -11.81
N ASN A 50 -16.19 -8.16 -11.09
CA ASN A 50 -14.99 -7.34 -11.27
C ASN A 50 -14.07 -7.94 -12.36
N GLY A 51 -14.64 -8.28 -13.49
CA GLY A 51 -13.97 -8.84 -14.66
C GLY A 51 -14.28 -10.32 -14.90
N PRO A 52 -13.88 -10.84 -16.08
CA PRO A 52 -14.02 -12.25 -16.40
C PRO A 52 -13.12 -13.10 -15.52
N MET A 53 -13.58 -14.34 -15.22
CA MET A 53 -12.90 -15.25 -14.31
C MET A 53 -11.99 -16.20 -15.08
N MET A 54 -11.04 -16.82 -14.35
CA MET A 54 -9.94 -17.64 -14.81
C MET A 54 -8.86 -16.86 -15.59
N HIS A 55 -7.73 -17.50 -15.85
CA HIS A 55 -6.59 -16.85 -16.52
C HIS A 55 -6.86 -16.53 -18.00
N ASP A 56 -7.78 -17.26 -18.62
CA ASP A 56 -8.19 -17.06 -20.01
C ASP A 56 -9.50 -16.26 -20.14
N GLY A 57 -10.13 -15.89 -19.03
CA GLY A 57 -11.40 -15.16 -19.03
C GLY A 57 -12.61 -15.98 -19.47
N SER A 58 -12.52 -17.32 -19.52
CA SER A 58 -13.55 -18.19 -20.13
C SER A 58 -14.82 -18.32 -19.29
N LEU A 59 -14.76 -18.09 -17.98
CA LEU A 59 -15.92 -18.23 -17.09
C LEU A 59 -16.52 -16.86 -16.80
N ALA A 60 -17.81 -16.73 -17.15
CA ALA A 60 -18.51 -15.45 -17.11
C ALA A 60 -19.14 -15.12 -15.76
N THR A 61 -19.36 -16.10 -14.89
CA THR A 61 -20.06 -15.91 -13.60
C THR A 61 -19.33 -16.63 -12.45
N LEU A 62 -19.59 -16.21 -11.20
CA LEU A 62 -19.08 -16.93 -10.04
C LEU A 62 -19.66 -18.37 -9.95
N ILE A 63 -20.88 -18.55 -10.38
CA ILE A 63 -21.50 -19.88 -10.44
C ILE A 63 -20.77 -20.79 -11.43
N ASP A 64 -20.30 -20.27 -12.56
CA ASP A 64 -19.50 -21.05 -13.51
C ASP A 64 -18.18 -21.49 -12.89
N VAL A 65 -17.52 -20.60 -12.13
CA VAL A 65 -16.31 -20.92 -11.38
C VAL A 65 -16.58 -22.00 -10.32
N ILE A 66 -17.68 -21.88 -9.57
CA ILE A 66 -18.07 -22.86 -8.55
C ILE A 66 -18.38 -24.22 -9.22
N ASN A 67 -19.07 -24.23 -10.33
CA ASN A 67 -19.36 -25.44 -11.09
C ASN A 67 -18.09 -26.11 -11.61
N HIS A 68 -17.14 -25.30 -12.11
CA HIS A 68 -15.84 -25.82 -12.56
C HIS A 68 -15.08 -26.53 -11.42
N TYR A 69 -15.05 -25.95 -10.21
CA TYR A 69 -14.38 -26.57 -9.07
C TYR A 69 -15.23 -27.64 -8.37
N ASP A 70 -16.53 -27.62 -8.55
CA ASP A 70 -17.41 -28.72 -8.11
C ASP A 70 -17.10 -30.00 -8.91
N GLU A 71 -16.99 -29.89 -10.22
CA GLU A 71 -16.66 -31.00 -11.09
C GLU A 71 -15.59 -30.58 -12.10
N VAL A 72 -14.31 -30.80 -11.74
CA VAL A 72 -13.18 -30.44 -12.60
C VAL A 72 -13.14 -31.34 -13.85
N PRO A 73 -13.14 -30.77 -15.05
CA PRO A 73 -13.16 -31.56 -16.28
C PRO A 73 -11.99 -32.54 -16.36
N ASN A 74 -12.30 -33.82 -16.63
CA ASN A 74 -11.29 -34.83 -16.88
C ASN A 74 -10.85 -34.75 -18.35
N ASN A 75 -9.77 -34.00 -18.63
CA ASN A 75 -9.23 -33.86 -19.94
C ASN A 75 -7.88 -34.61 -20.03
N ALA A 76 -7.85 -35.68 -20.87
CA ALA A 76 -6.65 -36.49 -21.02
C ALA A 76 -5.43 -35.72 -21.56
N ALA A 77 -5.64 -34.58 -22.23
CA ALA A 77 -4.55 -33.70 -22.69
C ALA A 77 -3.94 -32.88 -21.56
N ASN A 78 -4.63 -32.75 -20.38
CA ASN A 78 -4.12 -32.03 -19.24
C ASN A 78 -3.24 -32.91 -18.35
N THR A 79 -1.98 -32.99 -18.64
CA THR A 79 -0.98 -33.75 -17.86
C THR A 79 -0.54 -33.00 -16.61
N GLU A 80 -0.80 -31.69 -16.50
CA GLU A 80 -0.28 -30.76 -15.49
C GLU A 80 -1.31 -30.39 -14.40
N LEU A 81 -2.51 -30.98 -14.41
CA LEU A 81 -3.54 -30.68 -13.40
C LEU A 81 -2.98 -30.77 -11.97
N ASP A 82 -3.23 -29.75 -11.16
CA ASP A 82 -2.77 -29.72 -9.75
C ASP A 82 -3.32 -30.93 -8.97
N ASN A 83 -2.47 -31.56 -8.19
CA ASN A 83 -2.84 -32.76 -7.42
C ASN A 83 -3.97 -32.54 -6.42
N ARG A 84 -4.23 -31.30 -6.00
CA ARG A 84 -5.35 -30.94 -5.11
C ARG A 84 -6.71 -31.00 -5.80
N LEU A 85 -6.70 -30.99 -7.13
CA LEU A 85 -7.88 -31.13 -7.98
C LEU A 85 -8.04 -32.53 -8.53
N LYS A 86 -7.29 -33.50 -7.95
CA LYS A 86 -7.37 -34.94 -8.30
C LYS A 86 -7.97 -35.73 -7.12
N ALA A 87 -8.81 -36.68 -7.45
CA ALA A 87 -9.40 -37.66 -6.52
C ALA A 87 -8.94 -39.07 -6.95
N GLY A 88 -7.70 -39.44 -6.58
CA GLY A 88 -7.07 -40.67 -7.04
C GLY A 88 -6.78 -40.61 -8.56
N PRO A 89 -7.28 -41.59 -9.36
CA PRO A 89 -7.12 -41.56 -10.81
C PRO A 89 -8.05 -40.58 -11.54
N ASN A 90 -9.01 -40.01 -10.83
CA ASN A 90 -10.04 -39.11 -11.38
C ASN A 90 -9.75 -37.65 -11.00
N THR A 91 -10.47 -36.74 -11.63
CA THR A 91 -10.54 -35.33 -11.23
C THR A 91 -11.47 -35.14 -10.05
N GLN A 92 -11.36 -33.98 -9.36
CA GLN A 92 -12.23 -33.61 -8.24
C GLN A 92 -13.69 -33.56 -8.70
N ASN A 93 -14.57 -34.17 -7.87
CA ASN A 93 -16.01 -34.00 -7.92
C ASN A 93 -16.51 -33.87 -6.48
N LEU A 94 -16.97 -32.68 -6.08
CA LEU A 94 -17.45 -32.37 -4.73
C LEU A 94 -18.92 -32.71 -4.57
N ASN A 95 -19.65 -32.81 -5.69
CA ASN A 95 -21.08 -33.12 -5.74
C ASN A 95 -21.93 -32.16 -4.90
N LEU A 96 -21.67 -30.87 -5.02
CA LEU A 96 -22.37 -29.81 -4.28
C LEU A 96 -23.82 -29.69 -4.75
N THR A 97 -24.75 -29.57 -3.80
CA THR A 97 -26.14 -29.21 -4.10
C THR A 97 -26.26 -27.77 -4.56
N ASN A 98 -27.34 -27.44 -5.27
CA ASN A 98 -27.59 -26.04 -5.70
C ASN A 98 -27.59 -25.05 -4.53
N ASN A 99 -28.12 -25.45 -3.36
CA ASN A 99 -28.14 -24.57 -2.19
C ASN A 99 -26.73 -24.30 -1.65
N GLU A 100 -25.83 -25.27 -1.67
CA GLU A 100 -24.43 -25.11 -1.26
C GLU A 100 -23.68 -24.23 -2.24
N LYS A 101 -23.90 -24.35 -3.55
CA LYS A 101 -23.34 -23.49 -4.57
C LYS A 101 -23.79 -22.03 -4.37
N LEU A 102 -25.07 -21.78 -4.15
CA LEU A 102 -25.61 -20.45 -3.87
C LEU A 102 -25.06 -19.86 -2.55
N ALA A 103 -24.91 -20.70 -1.52
CA ALA A 103 -24.32 -20.27 -0.26
C ALA A 103 -22.82 -19.87 -0.44
N LEU A 104 -22.08 -20.65 -1.22
CA LEU A 104 -20.69 -20.34 -1.54
C LEU A 104 -20.55 -19.04 -2.37
N GLU A 105 -21.42 -18.86 -3.37
CA GLU A 105 -21.49 -17.62 -4.13
C GLU A 105 -21.78 -16.41 -3.23
N ALA A 106 -22.77 -16.53 -2.34
CA ALA A 106 -23.09 -15.47 -1.39
C ALA A 106 -21.91 -15.15 -0.47
N PHE A 107 -21.21 -16.17 0.02
CA PHE A 107 -19.99 -15.98 0.81
C PHE A 107 -18.90 -15.24 0.02
N LEU A 108 -18.61 -15.64 -1.21
CA LEU A 108 -17.59 -14.96 -2.05
C LEU A 108 -17.92 -13.48 -2.26
N LYS A 109 -19.19 -13.14 -2.43
CA LYS A 109 -19.66 -11.74 -2.55
C LYS A 109 -19.42 -10.91 -1.28
N THR A 110 -19.36 -11.53 -0.10
CA THR A 110 -19.06 -10.81 1.16
C THR A 110 -17.59 -10.38 1.27
N LEU A 111 -16.70 -10.91 0.43
CA LEU A 111 -15.28 -10.58 0.43
C LEU A 111 -14.96 -9.27 -0.31
N THR A 112 -15.97 -8.55 -0.76
CA THR A 112 -15.84 -7.23 -1.40
C THR A 112 -15.81 -6.12 -0.37
N GLY A 113 -14.80 -5.25 -0.46
CA GLY A 113 -14.63 -4.09 0.40
C GLY A 113 -15.21 -2.82 -0.23
N VAL A 114 -16.26 -2.24 0.38
CA VAL A 114 -16.88 -1.00 -0.15
C VAL A 114 -15.93 0.19 -0.08
N ASP A 115 -15.11 0.28 0.96
CA ASP A 115 -14.20 1.41 1.19
C ASP A 115 -13.17 1.59 0.07
N VAL A 116 -12.70 0.50 -0.54
CA VAL A 116 -11.76 0.53 -1.68
C VAL A 116 -12.33 1.31 -2.86
N TYR A 117 -13.65 1.27 -3.07
CA TYR A 117 -14.34 1.90 -4.20
C TYR A 117 -14.85 3.31 -3.91
N THR A 118 -15.05 3.66 -2.66
CA THR A 118 -15.69 4.92 -2.24
C THR A 118 -14.76 5.91 -1.58
N ASN A 119 -13.65 5.46 -1.04
CA ASN A 119 -12.68 6.30 -0.35
C ASN A 119 -11.78 7.00 -1.37
N GLU A 120 -11.78 8.33 -1.34
CA GLU A 120 -10.97 9.19 -2.22
C GLU A 120 -9.48 8.81 -2.23
N LYS A 121 -8.97 8.27 -1.12
CA LYS A 121 -7.59 7.77 -1.01
C LYS A 121 -7.20 6.75 -2.10
N TRP A 122 -8.17 5.98 -2.57
CA TRP A 122 -7.99 4.92 -3.58
C TRP A 122 -8.53 5.31 -4.95
N SER A 123 -8.98 6.56 -5.12
CA SER A 123 -9.51 7.06 -6.38
C SER A 123 -8.43 7.17 -7.47
N ASN A 124 -8.87 7.32 -8.70
CA ASN A 124 -7.97 7.61 -9.82
C ASN A 124 -7.19 8.90 -9.55
N PRO A 125 -5.85 8.87 -9.46
CA PRO A 125 -5.05 10.07 -9.20
C PRO A 125 -4.89 10.99 -10.41
N PHE A 126 -5.42 10.61 -11.58
CA PHE A 126 -5.31 11.40 -12.80
C PHE A 126 -6.58 12.22 -13.06
N ASP A 127 -6.39 13.48 -13.47
CA ASP A 127 -7.44 14.34 -14.00
C ASP A 127 -7.83 13.96 -15.45
N GLU A 128 -8.80 14.66 -16.01
CA GLU A 128 -9.29 14.45 -17.40
C GLU A 128 -8.20 14.61 -18.47
N ASN A 129 -7.11 15.34 -18.15
CA ASN A 129 -5.98 15.60 -19.04
C ASN A 129 -4.80 14.65 -18.81
N GLY A 130 -4.96 13.68 -17.89
CA GLY A 130 -3.90 12.72 -17.52
C GLY A 130 -2.85 13.27 -16.57
N ASN A 131 -3.06 14.44 -15.94
CA ASN A 131 -2.18 14.96 -14.92
C ASN A 131 -2.50 14.31 -13.57
N ILE A 132 -1.48 14.11 -12.73
CA ILE A 132 -1.69 13.56 -11.39
C ILE A 132 -2.34 14.61 -10.50
N THR A 133 -3.54 14.30 -10.03
CA THR A 133 -4.24 15.08 -9.00
C THR A 133 -3.84 14.53 -7.63
N LEU A 134 -3.13 15.32 -6.85
CA LEU A 134 -2.76 14.93 -5.49
C LEU A 134 -3.94 15.21 -4.55
N THR A 135 -4.70 14.17 -4.23
CA THR A 135 -5.75 14.24 -3.22
C THR A 135 -5.14 13.97 -1.84
N GLY A 136 -5.21 14.96 -0.96
CA GLY A 136 -4.67 14.89 0.40
C GLY A 136 -3.26 15.42 0.59
N SER A 137 -2.82 15.46 1.82
CA SER A 137 -1.47 15.89 2.19
C SER A 137 -0.45 14.94 1.60
N VAL A 138 0.14 15.31 0.47
CA VAL A 138 1.37 14.64 0.02
C VAL A 138 2.34 14.59 1.18
N LEU A 139 2.98 13.45 1.39
CA LEU A 139 4.25 13.34 2.13
C LEU A 139 5.39 14.07 1.39
N SER A 140 5.08 14.98 0.45
CA SER A 140 6.05 15.98 0.07
C SER A 140 6.22 16.87 1.30
N THR A 141 7.43 17.06 1.73
CA THR A 141 7.76 18.25 2.48
C THR A 141 7.03 19.40 1.78
N GLU A 142 5.89 19.88 2.32
CA GLU A 142 5.45 21.24 1.98
C GLU A 142 6.73 22.02 1.96
N LYS A 143 7.00 22.73 0.86
CA LYS A 143 8.12 23.68 0.87
C LYS A 143 7.83 24.55 2.06
N ASN A 144 8.50 24.22 3.17
CA ASN A 144 8.13 24.77 4.48
C ASN A 144 8.49 26.25 4.37
N LEU A 145 7.50 27.06 3.95
CA LEU A 145 7.67 28.49 3.76
C LEU A 145 8.22 29.12 5.05
N PHE A 146 7.87 28.48 6.19
CA PHE A 146 8.45 28.81 7.49
C PHE A 146 9.99 28.73 7.48
N GLY A 147 10.58 27.73 6.84
CA GLY A 147 12.05 27.58 6.76
C GLY A 147 12.75 28.56 5.83
N LYS A 148 12.05 29.26 4.92
CA LYS A 148 12.67 30.24 4.01
C LYS A 148 13.16 31.48 4.73
N ASN A 149 12.53 31.86 5.82
CA ASN A 149 12.83 33.08 6.57
C ASN A 149 13.62 32.77 7.86
N VAL A 150 14.06 31.52 8.07
CA VAL A 150 14.89 31.12 9.21
C VAL A 150 16.36 31.12 8.85
N SER A 151 17.14 31.97 9.51
CA SER A 151 18.59 32.00 9.37
C SER A 151 19.28 31.56 10.65
N VAL A 152 20.23 30.64 10.52
CA VAL A 152 20.99 30.06 11.64
C VAL A 152 22.46 30.15 11.31
N TYR A 153 23.22 30.94 12.06
CA TYR A 153 24.62 31.26 11.81
C TYR A 153 25.40 31.63 13.08
N PRO A 154 26.76 31.52 13.09
CA PRO A 154 27.58 30.88 12.06
C PRO A 154 27.41 29.35 12.06
N ASN A 155 27.79 28.72 10.95
CA ASN A 155 27.89 27.25 10.89
C ASN A 155 29.14 26.92 10.03
N PRO A 156 30.21 26.40 10.61
CA PRO A 156 30.40 25.95 12.01
C PRO A 156 30.35 27.10 13.05
N VAL A 157 29.91 26.73 14.27
CA VAL A 157 29.77 27.66 15.41
C VAL A 157 30.73 27.30 16.54
N LYS A 158 31.27 28.32 17.21
CA LYS A 158 32.06 28.12 18.47
C LYS A 158 31.10 28.25 19.67
N ASP A 159 30.88 29.44 20.18
CA ASP A 159 30.22 29.64 21.48
C ASP A 159 28.84 30.27 21.35
N PHE A 160 28.58 31.03 20.28
CA PHE A 160 27.35 31.78 20.11
C PHE A 160 26.66 31.42 18.79
N LEU A 161 25.43 30.89 18.89
CA LEU A 161 24.59 30.55 17.75
C LEU A 161 23.49 31.61 17.61
N ASN A 162 23.46 32.32 16.47
CA ASN A 162 22.41 33.26 16.15
C ASN A 162 21.31 32.55 15.39
N VAL A 163 20.07 32.79 15.81
CA VAL A 163 18.87 32.35 15.13
C VAL A 163 18.02 33.56 14.82
N LYS A 164 17.76 33.81 13.54
CA LYS A 164 16.90 34.88 13.05
C LYS A 164 15.61 34.26 12.50
N LEU A 165 14.48 34.76 12.95
CA LEU A 165 13.13 34.35 12.60
C LEU A 165 12.29 35.57 12.19
N GLU A 166 11.13 35.38 11.63
CA GLU A 166 10.08 36.39 11.63
C GLU A 166 9.55 36.58 13.05
N LYS A 167 8.99 37.74 13.33
CA LYS A 167 8.41 38.01 14.65
C LYS A 167 7.26 37.05 14.95
N GLY A 168 7.34 36.32 16.04
CA GLY A 168 6.37 35.31 16.47
C GLY A 168 6.82 34.58 17.72
N ASN A 169 6.08 33.56 18.13
CA ASN A 169 6.37 32.77 19.32
C ASN A 169 6.86 31.38 18.93
N TYR A 170 8.09 31.04 19.24
CA TYR A 170 8.71 29.79 18.83
C TYR A 170 9.34 29.06 20.01
N SER A 171 9.29 27.71 19.96
CA SER A 171 10.13 26.85 20.80
C SER A 171 11.33 26.36 20.02
N LEU A 172 12.52 26.51 20.60
CA LEU A 172 13.79 26.10 20.04
C LEU A 172 14.36 24.93 20.83
N PHE A 173 14.78 23.88 20.14
CA PHE A 173 15.36 22.68 20.71
C PHE A 173 16.67 22.33 19.97
N ILE A 174 17.70 21.92 20.71
CA ILE A 174 18.91 21.35 20.11
C ILE A 174 19.05 19.90 20.57
N TYR A 175 19.31 19.02 19.61
CA TYR A 175 19.52 17.60 19.81
C TYR A 175 20.91 17.19 19.36
N ASN A 176 21.53 16.26 20.06
CA ASN A 176 22.75 15.64 19.61
C ASN A 176 22.45 14.50 18.60
N THR A 177 23.50 13.85 18.07
CA THR A 177 23.40 12.78 17.05
C THR A 177 22.63 11.53 17.49
N ILE A 178 22.51 11.28 18.80
CA ILE A 178 21.72 10.17 19.36
C ILE A 178 20.28 10.58 19.73
N GLY A 179 19.83 11.79 19.32
CA GLY A 179 18.48 12.28 19.57
C GLY A 179 18.21 12.82 20.98
N LYS A 180 19.24 12.89 21.85
CA LYS A 180 19.09 13.49 23.20
C LYS A 180 18.98 15.01 23.08
N GLN A 181 17.92 15.58 23.67
CA GLN A 181 17.78 17.02 23.81
C GLN A 181 18.84 17.58 24.76
N VAL A 182 19.64 18.52 24.29
CA VAL A 182 20.75 19.13 25.04
C VAL A 182 20.51 20.62 25.32
N PHE A 183 19.55 21.23 24.63
CA PHE A 183 19.20 22.64 24.85
C PHE A 183 17.71 22.86 24.53
N LYS A 184 17.05 23.75 25.25
CA LYS A 184 15.68 24.24 24.98
C LYS A 184 15.57 25.70 25.39
N ASN A 185 14.92 26.51 24.54
CA ASN A 185 14.55 27.89 24.85
C ASN A 185 13.30 28.29 24.06
N THR A 186 12.75 29.47 24.35
CA THR A 186 11.74 30.14 23.52
C THR A 186 12.39 31.34 22.82
N VAL A 187 11.90 31.70 21.64
CA VAL A 187 12.43 32.83 20.85
C VAL A 187 11.28 33.52 20.13
N GLU A 188 11.36 34.87 20.05
CA GLU A 188 10.31 35.68 19.43
C GLU A 188 10.73 36.27 18.08
N ASP A 189 12.01 36.56 17.91
CA ASP A 189 12.57 37.20 16.70
C ASP A 189 14.02 36.74 16.50
N MET A 190 14.99 37.65 16.54
CA MET A 190 16.40 37.36 16.45
C MET A 190 17.00 37.19 17.85
N GLU A 191 17.62 36.06 18.11
CA GLU A 191 18.23 35.76 19.40
C GLU A 191 19.58 35.05 19.24
N THR A 192 20.48 35.30 20.19
CA THR A 192 21.82 34.73 20.27
C THR A 192 21.90 33.78 21.46
N PHE A 193 22.15 32.51 21.20
CA PHE A 193 22.24 31.47 22.22
C PHE A 193 23.70 31.15 22.54
N ASN A 194 24.03 31.18 23.83
CA ASN A 194 25.31 30.66 24.30
C ASN A 194 25.26 29.13 24.37
N ILE A 195 26.06 28.48 23.54
CA ILE A 195 26.20 27.04 23.45
C ILE A 195 27.64 26.56 23.75
N SER A 196 28.43 27.37 24.47
CA SER A 196 29.80 27.04 24.84
C SER A 196 29.93 25.77 25.66
N ASN A 197 28.89 25.41 26.40
CA ASN A 197 28.79 24.19 27.21
C ASN A 197 28.54 22.92 26.38
N LEU A 198 28.24 23.03 25.08
CA LEU A 198 28.09 21.86 24.21
C LEU A 198 29.45 21.37 23.74
N SER A 199 29.63 20.05 23.74
CA SER A 199 30.82 19.43 23.20
C SER A 199 30.94 19.65 21.68
N LYS A 200 32.17 19.58 21.14
CA LYS A 200 32.38 19.60 19.69
C LYS A 200 31.64 18.45 19.02
N GLY A 201 30.96 18.73 17.92
CA GLY A 201 30.20 17.72 17.21
C GLY A 201 29.09 18.26 16.33
N ILE A 202 28.26 17.36 15.81
CA ILE A 202 27.10 17.64 14.98
C ILE A 202 25.86 17.70 15.86
N TYR A 203 25.04 18.72 15.62
CA TYR A 203 23.77 18.95 16.32
C TYR A 203 22.65 19.24 15.34
N HIS A 204 21.43 18.95 15.76
CA HIS A 204 20.20 19.25 15.05
C HIS A 204 19.41 20.30 15.83
N LEU A 205 19.24 21.46 15.24
CA LEU A 205 18.33 22.49 15.72
C LEU A 205 16.92 22.19 15.21
N LYS A 206 15.92 22.21 16.07
CA LYS A 206 14.50 22.17 15.73
C LYS A 206 13.82 23.41 16.29
N ILE A 207 13.07 24.11 15.47
CA ILE A 207 12.26 25.27 15.82
C ILE A 207 10.81 24.93 15.54
N VAL A 208 9.93 25.18 16.48
CA VAL A 208 8.49 24.93 16.39
C VAL A 208 7.75 26.24 16.60
N ASP A 209 6.96 26.63 15.63
CA ASP A 209 6.03 27.75 15.73
C ASP A 209 4.87 27.33 16.65
N LEU A 210 4.66 28.08 17.72
CA LEU A 210 3.67 27.76 18.75
C LEU A 210 2.24 28.08 18.33
N GLU A 211 2.04 28.92 17.31
CA GLU A 211 0.72 29.29 16.80
C GLU A 211 0.26 28.31 15.71
N THR A 212 1.16 27.96 14.76
CA THR A 212 0.82 27.16 13.59
C THR A 212 1.21 25.68 13.73
N SER A 213 1.97 25.31 14.79
CA SER A 213 2.57 24.00 14.99
C SER A 213 3.55 23.57 13.85
N LYS A 214 3.87 24.46 12.93
CA LYS A 214 4.88 24.22 11.90
C LYS A 214 6.25 24.10 12.52
N ASN A 215 7.12 23.29 11.91
CA ASN A 215 8.47 23.12 12.41
C ASN A 215 9.52 23.26 11.31
N PHE A 216 10.71 23.66 11.73
CA PHE A 216 11.90 23.77 10.89
C PHE A 216 13.06 23.06 11.58
N SER A 217 13.88 22.35 10.81
CA SER A 217 15.06 21.67 11.34
C SER A 217 16.29 21.99 10.50
N LYS A 218 17.41 22.23 11.18
CA LYS A 218 18.70 22.50 10.53
C LYS A 218 19.84 21.84 11.28
N LYS A 219 20.76 21.22 10.53
CA LYS A 219 22.01 20.69 11.06
C LYS A 219 23.03 21.82 11.21
N PHE A 220 23.77 21.85 12.33
CA PHE A 220 24.93 22.71 12.51
C PHE A 220 26.09 21.95 13.18
N ILE A 221 27.29 22.51 13.08
CA ILE A 221 28.54 21.93 13.59
C ILE A 221 29.07 22.83 14.69
N LYS A 222 29.27 22.28 15.88
CA LYS A 222 29.95 22.91 17.02
C LYS A 222 31.46 22.62 16.95
N GLN A 223 32.28 23.64 17.02
CA GLN A 223 33.75 23.58 17.05
C GLN A 223 34.33 23.80 18.44
#